data_66395dfb7b6a46b66b2b3b6cd2f3cb44
#
_entry.id   66395dfb7b6a46b66b2b3b6cd2f3cb44
#
_cell.length_a   1.000
_cell.length_b   1.000
_cell.length_c   1.000
_cell.angle_alpha   90.00
_cell.angle_beta   90.00
_cell.angle_gamma   90.00
#
_symmetry.space_group_name_H-M   'P 1'
#
loop_
_entity.id
_entity.type
_entity.pdbx_description
1 polymer ?
#
loop_
_entity_poly.entity_id
_entity_poly.type
_entity_poly.pdbx_seq_one_letter_code
_entity_poly.pdbx_strand_id
1 'polypeptide(L)'
;ERLKENILPIENALGKLRQLKGVMFDWKDDVVADKGGEDGYFVRKHDTGVIAQEVEAVLPEVVAERADGFKAVRYEKLAGLIIQAINELADQVDALKK
;
A
#
# COMPACT_ATOMS: atom_id res chain seq x y z
N GLU A 1 -12.74 21.36 2.76
CA GLU A 1 -13.43 20.11 2.41
C GLU A 1 -14.64 19.89 3.31
N ARG A 2 -15.80 19.65 2.72
CA ARG A 2 -17.06 19.61 3.46
C ARG A 2 -17.23 18.36 4.35
N LEU A 3 -16.58 17.27 3.96
CA LEU A 3 -16.76 15.97 4.62
C LEU A 3 -15.60 15.58 5.53
N LYS A 4 -14.52 16.32 5.49
CA LYS A 4 -13.29 15.99 6.20
C LYS A 4 -12.92 17.11 7.16
N GLU A 5 -12.34 16.73 8.29
CA GLU A 5 -11.83 17.68 9.27
C GLU A 5 -10.38 17.31 9.60
N ASN A 6 -9.67 18.27 10.18
CA ASN A 6 -8.30 18.05 10.66
C ASN A 6 -7.39 17.48 9.58
N ILE A 7 -7.45 18.09 8.39
CA ILE A 7 -6.64 17.65 7.24
C ILE A 7 -5.19 18.02 7.50
N LEU A 8 -4.36 17.00 7.63
CA LEU A 8 -2.92 17.15 7.90
C LEU A 8 -2.13 16.31 6.92
N PRO A 9 -0.92 16.76 6.55
CA PRO A 9 -0.05 15.92 5.71
C PRO A 9 0.35 14.64 6.46
N ILE A 10 0.59 13.58 5.72
CA ILE A 10 1.18 12.37 6.30
C ILE A 10 2.63 12.69 6.65
N GLU A 11 2.99 12.54 7.93
CA GLU A 11 4.35 12.83 8.38
C GLU A 11 5.34 11.81 7.89
N ASN A 12 6.51 12.26 7.46
CA ASN A 12 7.60 11.42 7.01
C ASN A 12 7.15 10.38 5.99
N ALA A 13 6.36 10.83 5.01
CA ALA A 13 5.77 9.92 4.02
C ALA A 13 6.84 9.21 3.18
N LEU A 14 7.87 9.93 2.76
CA LEU A 14 8.96 9.33 1.99
C LEU A 14 9.70 8.26 2.80
N GLY A 15 9.98 8.53 4.08
CA GLY A 15 10.62 7.56 4.95
C GLY A 15 9.77 6.31 5.14
N LYS A 16 8.47 6.49 5.27
CA LYS A 16 7.53 5.37 5.39
C LYS A 16 7.50 4.55 4.10
N LEU A 17 7.40 5.23 2.95
CA LEU A 17 7.35 4.56 1.66
C LEU A 17 8.63 3.76 1.40
N ARG A 18 9.77 4.26 1.81
CA ARG A 18 11.06 3.58 1.61
C ARG A 18 11.18 2.28 2.39
N GLN A 19 10.33 2.05 3.37
CA GLN A 19 10.29 0.80 4.13
C GLN A 19 9.46 -0.28 3.43
N LEU A 20 8.73 0.10 2.38
CA LEU A 20 7.92 -0.83 1.60
C LEU A 20 8.70 -1.32 0.39
N LYS A 21 8.34 -2.48 -0.08
CA LYS A 21 8.92 -3.06 -1.29
C LYS A 21 7.81 -3.43 -2.26
N GLY A 22 7.97 -3.05 -3.50
CA GLY A 22 7.14 -3.59 -4.56
C GLY A 22 7.66 -4.97 -4.90
N VAL A 23 6.81 -5.96 -4.85
CA VAL A 23 7.22 -7.35 -5.03
C VAL A 23 6.33 -8.06 -6.04
N MET A 24 6.89 -9.08 -6.64
CA MET A 24 6.10 -10.08 -7.36
C MET A 24 6.07 -11.33 -6.51
N PHE A 25 4.95 -12.01 -6.50
CA PHE A 25 4.79 -13.18 -5.63
C PHE A 25 3.81 -14.16 -6.26
N ASP A 26 3.82 -15.36 -5.71
CA ASP A 26 2.83 -16.38 -6.05
C ASP A 26 1.94 -16.62 -4.84
N TRP A 27 0.64 -16.58 -5.07
CA TRP A 27 -0.31 -17.03 -4.05
C TRP A 27 -0.16 -18.54 -3.89
N LYS A 28 -0.33 -19.02 -2.66
CA LYS A 28 -0.35 -20.45 -2.43
C LYS A 28 -1.56 -21.06 -3.14
N ASP A 29 -1.40 -22.30 -3.63
CA ASP A 29 -2.46 -22.95 -4.39
C ASP A 29 -3.77 -23.09 -3.61
N ASP A 30 -3.69 -23.40 -2.31
CA ASP A 30 -4.86 -23.49 -1.47
C ASP A 30 -5.59 -22.14 -1.32
N VAL A 31 -4.87 -21.03 -1.29
CA VAL A 31 -5.48 -19.71 -1.23
C VAL A 31 -6.21 -19.40 -2.53
N VAL A 32 -5.61 -19.71 -3.67
CA VAL A 32 -6.25 -19.51 -4.97
C VAL A 32 -7.53 -20.36 -5.07
N ALA A 33 -7.47 -21.61 -4.64
CA ALA A 33 -8.62 -22.51 -4.67
C ALA A 33 -9.75 -22.00 -3.77
N ASP A 34 -9.43 -21.50 -2.58
CA ASP A 34 -10.42 -20.95 -1.65
C ASP A 34 -11.17 -19.76 -2.23
N LYS A 35 -10.54 -19.04 -3.15
CA LYS A 35 -11.14 -17.88 -3.81
C LYS A 35 -11.83 -18.23 -5.13
N GLY A 36 -11.98 -19.52 -5.42
CA GLY A 36 -12.67 -19.98 -6.63
C GLY A 36 -11.78 -20.17 -7.85
N GLY A 37 -10.45 -20.15 -7.66
CA GLY A 37 -9.50 -20.31 -8.75
C GLY A 37 -9.13 -18.99 -9.41
N GLU A 38 -8.23 -19.04 -10.38
CA GLU A 38 -7.82 -17.84 -11.12
C GLU A 38 -8.92 -17.33 -12.03
N ASP A 39 -9.14 -16.02 -12.03
CA ASP A 39 -10.12 -15.38 -12.90
C ASP A 39 -9.49 -14.47 -13.96
N GLY A 40 -8.16 -14.40 -13.96
CA GLY A 40 -7.40 -13.59 -14.93
C GLY A 40 -7.39 -12.10 -14.63
N TYR A 41 -8.03 -11.67 -13.56
CA TYR A 41 -8.08 -10.26 -13.19
C TYR A 41 -7.79 -10.05 -11.70
N PHE A 42 -8.73 -10.41 -10.81
CA PHE A 42 -8.57 -10.23 -9.38
C PHE A 42 -7.89 -11.40 -8.70
N VAL A 43 -8.09 -12.60 -9.22
CA VAL A 43 -7.52 -13.82 -8.64
C VAL A 43 -6.52 -14.41 -9.64
N ARG A 44 -5.26 -14.22 -9.36
CA ARG A 44 -4.17 -14.72 -10.18
C ARG A 44 -3.15 -15.37 -9.26
N LYS A 45 -2.64 -16.54 -9.66
CA LYS A 45 -1.61 -17.20 -8.86
C LYS A 45 -0.34 -16.35 -8.80
N HIS A 46 0.10 -15.86 -9.95
CA HIS A 46 1.30 -15.00 -10.05
C HIS A 46 0.85 -13.55 -10.08
N ASP A 47 1.29 -12.77 -9.10
CA ASP A 47 0.76 -11.44 -8.91
C ASP A 47 1.85 -10.47 -8.44
N THR A 48 1.48 -9.21 -8.29
CA THR A 48 2.38 -8.16 -7.84
C THR A 48 1.68 -7.31 -6.80
N GLY A 49 2.45 -6.68 -5.95
CA GLY A 49 1.89 -5.79 -4.94
C GLY A 49 2.91 -5.50 -3.84
N VAL A 50 2.38 -5.25 -2.66
CA VAL A 50 3.18 -5.02 -1.45
C VAL A 50 2.81 -6.04 -0.39
N ILE A 51 3.65 -6.17 0.62
CA ILE A 51 3.41 -7.10 1.72
C ILE A 51 2.60 -6.37 2.80
N ALA A 52 1.41 -6.88 3.12
CA ALA A 52 0.48 -6.21 4.03
C ALA A 52 1.10 -5.93 5.40
N GLN A 53 1.89 -6.84 5.94
CA GLN A 53 2.55 -6.68 7.24
C GLN A 53 3.55 -5.52 7.23
N GLU A 54 4.23 -5.30 6.11
CA GLU A 54 5.15 -4.16 5.97
C GLU A 54 4.37 -2.85 5.95
N VAL A 55 3.26 -2.82 5.23
CA VAL A 55 2.40 -1.63 5.16
C VAL A 55 1.82 -1.32 6.54
N GLU A 56 1.35 -2.34 7.24
CA GLU A 56 0.77 -2.17 8.57
C GLU A 56 1.76 -1.56 9.56
N ALA A 57 3.04 -1.92 9.44
CA ALA A 57 4.08 -1.41 10.33
C ALA A 57 4.30 0.09 10.17
N VAL A 58 4.06 0.64 8.99
CA VAL A 58 4.33 2.06 8.71
C VAL A 58 3.05 2.90 8.61
N LEU A 59 1.93 2.31 8.19
CA LEU A 59 0.67 3.02 8.01
C LEU A 59 -0.51 2.06 8.22
N PRO A 60 -0.81 1.73 9.47
CA PRO A 60 -1.83 0.71 9.77
C PRO A 60 -3.23 1.05 9.24
N GLU A 61 -3.53 2.33 9.04
CA GLU A 61 -4.82 2.77 8.53
C GLU A 61 -5.14 2.23 7.13
N VAL A 62 -4.11 1.80 6.39
CA VAL A 62 -4.25 1.31 5.02
C VAL A 62 -4.52 -0.19 4.97
N VAL A 63 -4.36 -0.88 6.09
CA VAL A 63 -4.50 -2.34 6.17
C VAL A 63 -5.80 -2.69 6.88
N ALA A 64 -6.56 -3.59 6.29
CA ALA A 64 -7.78 -4.12 6.89
C ALA A 64 -7.62 -5.61 7.14
N GLU A 65 -8.12 -6.07 8.29
CA GLU A 65 -8.18 -7.50 8.56
C GLU A 65 -9.49 -8.05 8.00
N ARG A 66 -9.39 -9.09 7.21
CA ARG A 66 -10.55 -9.71 6.58
C ARG A 66 -11.17 -10.74 7.54
N ALA A 67 -12.43 -11.10 7.25
CA ALA A 67 -13.15 -12.07 8.06
C ALA A 67 -12.47 -13.45 8.12
N ASP A 68 -11.67 -13.77 7.10
CA ASP A 68 -10.92 -15.03 7.02
C ASP A 68 -9.56 -14.96 7.77
N GLY A 69 -9.28 -13.86 8.44
CA GLY A 69 -8.02 -13.68 9.18
C GLY A 69 -6.87 -13.16 8.35
N PHE A 70 -7.03 -13.02 7.04
CA PHE A 70 -5.98 -12.48 6.19
C PHE A 70 -6.04 -10.94 6.20
N LYS A 71 -4.89 -10.32 6.06
CA LYS A 71 -4.78 -8.86 5.96
C LYS A 71 -4.82 -8.43 4.51
N ALA A 72 -5.50 -7.34 4.25
CA ALA A 72 -5.63 -6.77 2.91
C ALA A 72 -5.18 -5.32 2.91
N VAL A 73 -4.48 -4.91 1.85
CA VAL A 73 -4.04 -3.53 1.67
C VAL A 73 -5.11 -2.77 0.89
N ARG A 74 -5.50 -1.62 1.43
CA ARG A 74 -6.42 -0.72 0.73
C ARG A 74 -5.61 0.20 -0.15
N TYR A 75 -5.38 -0.22 -1.40
CA TYR A 75 -4.48 0.48 -2.32
C TYR A 75 -4.92 1.90 -2.60
N GLU A 76 -6.22 2.16 -2.63
CA GLU A 76 -6.74 3.52 -2.83
C GLU A 76 -6.32 4.46 -1.70
N LYS A 77 -6.14 3.95 -0.50
CA LYS A 77 -5.66 4.75 0.63
C LYS A 77 -4.14 4.84 0.64
N LEU A 78 -3.46 3.82 0.11
CA LEU A 78 -2.01 3.85 -0.03
C LEU A 78 -1.57 4.95 -1.01
N ALA A 79 -2.43 5.30 -1.98
CA ALA A 79 -2.14 6.37 -2.93
C ALA A 79 -1.81 7.70 -2.23
N GLY A 80 -2.47 8.01 -1.12
CA GLY A 80 -2.17 9.23 -0.35
C GLY A 80 -0.74 9.27 0.15
N LEU A 81 -0.24 8.13 0.64
CA LEU A 81 1.16 8.01 1.08
C LEU A 81 2.11 8.22 -0.11
N ILE A 82 1.81 7.62 -1.25
CA ILE A 82 2.64 7.74 -2.44
C ILE A 82 2.70 9.19 -2.91
N ILE A 83 1.56 9.88 -2.96
CA ILE A 83 1.49 11.28 -3.38
C ILE A 83 2.33 12.15 -2.45
N GLN A 84 2.16 12.00 -1.14
CA GLN A 84 2.90 12.80 -0.18
C GLN A 84 4.40 12.49 -0.22
N ALA A 85 4.76 11.23 -0.39
CA ALA A 85 6.16 10.83 -0.50
C ALA A 85 6.83 11.44 -1.73
N ILE A 86 6.11 11.48 -2.87
CA ILE A 86 6.63 12.11 -4.08
C ILE A 86 6.82 13.61 -3.87
N ASN A 87 5.88 14.28 -3.19
CA ASN A 87 6.01 15.69 -2.90
C ASN A 87 7.23 15.97 -2.01
N GLU A 88 7.47 15.15 -1.00
CA GLU A 88 8.64 15.29 -0.15
C GLU A 88 9.93 15.08 -0.94
N LEU A 89 9.95 14.09 -1.82
CA LEU A 89 11.10 13.82 -2.67
C LEU A 89 11.35 15.00 -3.62
N ALA A 90 10.31 15.55 -4.21
CA ALA A 90 10.43 16.71 -5.09
C ALA A 90 11.02 17.91 -4.34
N ASP A 91 10.58 18.15 -3.11
CA ASP A 91 11.13 19.22 -2.28
C ASP A 91 12.61 19.01 -2.01
N GLN A 92 13.03 17.78 -1.75
CA GLN A 92 14.44 17.47 -1.52
C GLN A 92 15.27 17.66 -2.78
N VAL A 93 14.75 17.29 -3.93
CA VAL A 93 15.44 17.49 -5.20
C VAL A 93 15.59 18.99 -5.47
N ASP A 94 14.53 19.77 -5.25
CA ASP A 94 14.57 21.21 -5.43
C ASP A 94 15.63 21.86 -4.52
N ALA A 95 15.75 21.39 -3.28
CA ALA A 95 16.75 21.89 -2.35
C ALA A 95 18.17 21.61 -2.84
N LEU A 96 18.39 20.50 -3.54
CA LEU A 96 19.71 20.16 -4.08
C LEU A 96 20.11 21.04 -5.26
N LYS A 97 19.14 21.67 -5.91
CA LYS A 97 19.41 22.52 -7.10
C LYS A 97 19.85 23.93 -6.72
N LYS A 98 19.79 24.28 -5.48
CA LYS A 98 20.12 25.64 -5.00
C LYS A 98 21.59 25.80 -4.65
#